data_a55650010fa6c3f8a17498d235fe3c49
#
_entry.id   a55650010fa6c3f8a17498d235fe3c49
#
_cell.length_a   1.000
_cell.length_b   1.000
_cell.length_c   1.000
_cell.angle_alpha   90.00
_cell.angle_beta   90.00
_cell.angle_gamma   90.00
#
_symmetry.space_group_name_H-M   'P 1'
#
loop_
_entity.id
_entity.type
_entity.pdbx_description
1 polymer ?
#
loop_
_entity_poly.entity_id
_entity_poly.type
_entity_poly.pdbx_seq_one_letter_code
_entity_poly.pdbx_strand_id
1 'polypeptide(L)'
;DINPGSKPDYSRITTVVDRGIGDQYRLRKNDLLFAAKGASNYCFLYDGVVEKMVASSSFIIIRIISKDILPEFLCCFLNTPSVLNKLKKSSVGTGIQVIPQSVLSDLQIGIPSMQTQQLIVQIDQLRREGESIYSEINELKRSLQEQLLMDSLK
;
A
#
# COMPACT_ATOMS: atom_id res chain seq x y z
N ASP A 1 -5.70 8.44 -5.35
CA ASP A 1 -4.90 8.29 -4.13
C ASP A 1 -5.18 6.91 -3.54
N ILE A 2 -4.12 6.09 -3.45
CA ILE A 2 -4.21 4.78 -2.81
C ILE A 2 -3.94 5.01 -1.33
N ASN A 3 -4.93 4.77 -0.47
CA ASN A 3 -4.74 4.85 0.97
C ASN A 3 -4.01 3.60 1.48
N PRO A 4 -3.08 3.74 2.44
CA PRO A 4 -2.46 2.60 3.11
C PRO A 4 -3.54 1.66 3.66
N GLY A 5 -3.56 0.41 3.18
CA GLY A 5 -4.51 -0.60 3.66
C GLY A 5 -5.82 -0.73 2.88
N SER A 6 -6.17 0.17 1.96
CA SER A 6 -7.30 -0.03 1.06
C SER A 6 -6.89 -0.85 -0.17
N LYS A 7 -7.87 -1.52 -0.79
CA LYS A 7 -7.65 -2.07 -2.13
C LYS A 7 -7.37 -0.93 -3.09
N PRO A 8 -6.46 -1.11 -4.07
CA PRO A 8 -6.22 -0.10 -5.08
C PRO A 8 -7.52 0.30 -5.78
N ASP A 9 -7.76 1.61 -5.88
CA ASP A 9 -8.86 2.11 -6.69
C ASP A 9 -8.44 2.11 -8.16
N TYR A 10 -8.82 1.06 -8.87
CA TYR A 10 -8.50 0.89 -10.28
C TYR A 10 -9.32 1.80 -11.20
N SER A 11 -10.34 2.51 -10.72
CA SER A 11 -11.14 3.45 -11.52
C SER A 11 -10.34 4.66 -12.02
N ARG A 12 -9.22 4.95 -11.35
CA ARG A 12 -8.33 6.09 -11.66
C ARG A 12 -7.11 5.73 -12.47
N ILE A 13 -7.06 4.52 -13.04
CA ILE A 13 -5.96 4.10 -13.89
C ILE A 13 -6.00 4.88 -15.21
N THR A 14 -4.87 5.50 -15.54
CA THR A 14 -4.69 6.17 -16.82
C THR A 14 -4.19 5.17 -17.85
N THR A 15 -4.85 5.08 -18.99
CA THR A 15 -4.37 4.29 -20.14
C THR A 15 -3.18 5.00 -20.77
N VAL A 16 -2.08 4.28 -20.97
CA VAL A 16 -0.90 4.78 -21.69
C VAL A 16 -0.67 3.96 -22.95
N VAL A 17 -0.19 4.63 -23.99
CA VAL A 17 0.19 3.94 -25.24
C VAL A 17 1.50 3.19 -25.01
N ASP A 18 1.52 1.90 -25.31
CA ASP A 18 2.73 1.08 -25.22
C ASP A 18 3.71 1.46 -26.34
N ARG A 19 4.65 2.33 -26.04
CA ARG A 19 5.74 2.74 -26.94
C ARG A 19 7.05 2.01 -26.60
N GLY A 20 6.98 0.73 -26.27
CA GLY A 20 8.15 -0.06 -25.88
C GLY A 20 8.48 0.06 -24.39
N ILE A 21 7.46 0.08 -23.54
CA ILE A 21 7.63 0.01 -22.07
C ILE A 21 8.36 -1.28 -21.72
N GLY A 22 9.51 -1.16 -21.09
CA GLY A 22 10.33 -2.31 -20.70
C GLY A 22 9.60 -3.23 -19.74
N ASP A 23 9.86 -4.53 -19.85
CA ASP A 23 9.19 -5.56 -19.01
C ASP A 23 9.41 -5.40 -17.52
N GLN A 24 10.47 -4.70 -17.10
CA GLN A 24 10.74 -4.40 -15.70
C GLN A 24 9.69 -3.49 -15.06
N TYR A 25 8.94 -2.71 -15.85
CA TYR A 25 7.86 -1.84 -15.38
C TYR A 25 6.48 -2.50 -15.44
N ARG A 26 6.37 -3.66 -16.08
CA ARG A 26 5.14 -4.43 -16.19
C ARG A 26 4.90 -5.19 -14.90
N LEU A 27 3.72 -4.99 -14.32
CA LEU A 27 3.35 -5.64 -13.09
C LEU A 27 2.93 -7.10 -13.34
N ARG A 28 3.29 -7.93 -12.39
CA ARG A 28 2.86 -9.34 -12.31
C ARG A 28 2.11 -9.54 -11.01
N LYS A 29 1.17 -10.46 -11.01
CA LYS A 29 0.48 -10.84 -9.76
C LYS A 29 1.51 -11.12 -8.66
N ASN A 30 1.23 -10.63 -7.46
CA ASN A 30 2.09 -10.69 -6.28
C ASN A 30 3.32 -9.76 -6.32
N ASP A 31 3.45 -8.87 -7.29
CA ASP A 31 4.40 -7.76 -7.17
C ASP A 31 3.93 -6.80 -6.07
N LEU A 32 4.87 -6.31 -5.28
CA LEU A 32 4.60 -5.22 -4.35
C LEU A 32 5.02 -3.90 -4.98
N LEU A 33 4.19 -2.88 -4.80
CA LEU A 33 4.48 -1.52 -5.24
C LEU A 33 4.68 -0.65 -4.00
N PHE A 34 5.91 -0.18 -3.84
CA PHE A 34 6.26 0.75 -2.77
C PHE A 34 6.21 2.18 -3.30
N ALA A 35 5.31 3.01 -2.76
CA ALA A 35 5.22 4.43 -3.08
C ALA A 35 6.43 5.17 -2.51
N ALA A 36 7.46 5.36 -3.33
CA ALA A 36 8.74 5.95 -2.94
C ALA A 36 8.73 7.48 -3.01
N LYS A 37 7.82 8.08 -3.79
CA LYS A 37 7.69 9.53 -3.99
C LYS A 37 6.28 9.98 -3.60
N GLY A 38 6.17 11.11 -2.91
CA GLY A 38 4.89 11.73 -2.56
C GLY A 38 4.75 12.04 -1.07
N ALA A 39 3.56 12.52 -0.70
CA ALA A 39 3.26 12.92 0.69
C ALA A 39 3.18 11.73 1.65
N SER A 40 2.83 10.56 1.15
CA SER A 40 2.70 9.33 1.93
C SER A 40 3.45 8.18 1.28
N ASN A 41 4.23 7.48 2.09
CA ASN A 41 4.89 6.25 1.67
C ASN A 41 4.07 5.07 2.18
N TYR A 42 3.83 4.11 1.33
CA TYR A 42 3.10 2.88 1.63
C TYR A 42 3.48 1.79 0.62
N CYS A 43 3.20 0.57 0.98
CA CYS A 43 3.34 -0.58 0.10
C CYS A 43 1.96 -1.20 -0.15
N PHE A 44 1.69 -1.61 -1.38
CA PHE A 44 0.52 -2.42 -1.68
C PHE A 44 0.88 -3.62 -2.54
N LEU A 45 0.08 -4.67 -2.42
CA LEU A 45 0.23 -5.90 -3.17
C LEU A 45 -0.66 -5.85 -4.42
N TYR A 46 -0.06 -6.09 -5.57
CA TYR A 46 -0.79 -6.16 -6.83
C TYR A 46 -1.46 -7.52 -6.99
N ASP A 47 -2.79 -7.53 -7.11
CA ASP A 47 -3.62 -8.73 -7.17
C ASP A 47 -3.71 -9.37 -8.57
N GLY A 48 -3.23 -8.66 -9.59
CA GLY A 48 -3.25 -9.15 -10.98
C GLY A 48 -4.60 -8.96 -11.69
N VAL A 49 -5.54 -8.20 -11.11
CA VAL A 49 -6.88 -7.99 -11.69
C VAL A 49 -6.83 -7.21 -13.01
N VAL A 50 -5.92 -6.24 -13.11
CA VAL A 50 -5.78 -5.42 -14.33
C VAL A 50 -4.61 -5.93 -15.16
N GLU A 51 -4.90 -6.53 -16.31
CA GLU A 51 -3.84 -6.99 -17.21
C GLU A 51 -3.01 -5.84 -17.79
N LYS A 52 -1.75 -6.12 -18.09
CA LYS A 52 -0.80 -5.19 -18.74
C LYS A 52 -0.58 -3.88 -17.97
N MET A 53 -0.81 -3.89 -16.66
CA MET A 53 -0.57 -2.73 -15.81
C MET A 53 0.93 -2.43 -15.70
N VAL A 54 1.26 -1.13 -15.70
CA VAL A 54 2.63 -0.63 -15.49
C VAL A 54 2.65 0.32 -14.31
N ALA A 55 3.74 0.29 -13.54
CA ALA A 55 3.93 1.23 -12.45
C ALA A 55 4.52 2.55 -12.97
N SER A 56 4.07 3.67 -12.41
CA SER A 56 4.69 4.96 -12.64
C SER A 56 6.05 5.06 -11.92
N SER A 57 6.87 6.03 -12.31
CA SER A 57 8.17 6.30 -11.67
C SER A 57 8.10 6.73 -10.20
N SER A 58 6.90 6.87 -9.63
CA SER A 58 6.70 7.13 -8.21
C SER A 58 6.75 5.87 -7.35
N PHE A 59 6.70 4.70 -7.99
CA PHE A 59 6.71 3.41 -7.31
C PHE A 59 8.01 2.65 -7.56
N ILE A 60 8.46 1.93 -6.55
CA ILE A 60 9.47 0.88 -6.68
C ILE A 60 8.73 -0.44 -6.71
N ILE A 61 8.98 -1.24 -7.75
CA ILE A 61 8.42 -2.59 -7.87
C ILE A 61 9.34 -3.56 -7.12
N ILE A 62 8.76 -4.31 -6.18
CA ILE A 62 9.45 -5.36 -5.44
C ILE A 62 8.85 -6.69 -5.88
N ARG A 63 9.68 -7.53 -6.51
CA ARG A 63 9.28 -8.86 -6.95
C ARG A 63 9.97 -9.92 -6.13
N ILE A 64 9.19 -10.71 -5.40
CA ILE A 64 9.70 -11.79 -4.56
C ILE A 64 10.01 -12.99 -5.44
N ILE A 65 11.22 -13.52 -5.32
CA ILE A 65 11.68 -14.74 -6.00
C ILE A 65 11.85 -15.91 -5.04
N SER A 66 11.99 -15.64 -3.74
CA SER A 66 12.08 -16.68 -2.71
C SER A 66 10.70 -17.27 -2.39
N LYS A 67 10.66 -18.57 -2.11
CA LYS A 67 9.46 -19.26 -1.63
C LYS A 67 9.25 -19.15 -0.11
N ASP A 68 10.23 -18.61 0.60
CA ASP A 68 10.23 -18.52 2.06
C ASP A 68 9.54 -17.25 2.57
N ILE A 69 9.12 -16.36 1.67
CA ILE A 69 8.50 -15.09 2.01
C ILE A 69 7.14 -14.98 1.32
N LEU A 70 6.09 -14.77 2.12
CA LEU A 70 4.77 -14.42 1.60
C LEU A 70 4.76 -12.96 1.15
N PRO A 71 4.27 -12.66 -0.06
CA PRO A 71 4.12 -11.27 -0.52
C PRO A 71 3.27 -10.42 0.43
N GLU A 72 2.19 -10.99 0.97
CA GLU A 72 1.31 -10.36 1.94
C GLU A 72 2.06 -9.99 3.22
N PHE A 73 2.90 -10.89 3.74
CA PHE A 73 3.71 -10.63 4.91
C PHE A 73 4.69 -9.47 4.67
N LEU A 74 5.39 -9.48 3.53
CA LEU A 74 6.31 -8.40 3.20
C LEU A 74 5.57 -7.06 3.04
N CYS A 75 4.37 -7.07 2.46
CA CYS A 75 3.52 -5.91 2.38
C CYS A 75 3.14 -5.37 3.76
N CYS A 76 2.71 -6.25 4.69
CA CYS A 76 2.43 -5.87 6.07
C CYS A 76 3.66 -5.27 6.76
N PHE A 77 4.81 -5.93 6.64
CA PHE A 77 6.07 -5.48 7.23
C PHE A 77 6.48 -4.08 6.75
N LEU A 78 6.45 -3.84 5.44
CA LEU A 78 6.81 -2.56 4.85
C LEU A 78 5.86 -1.43 5.25
N ASN A 79 4.62 -1.74 5.61
CA ASN A 79 3.62 -0.77 6.06
C ASN A 79 3.65 -0.54 7.58
N THR A 80 4.51 -1.22 8.34
CA THR A 80 4.61 -0.93 9.77
C THR A 80 5.15 0.48 10.01
N PRO A 81 4.59 1.23 10.98
CA PRO A 81 5.05 2.60 11.26
C PRO A 81 6.55 2.68 11.57
N SER A 82 7.11 1.68 12.23
CA SER A 82 8.54 1.62 12.55
C SER A 82 9.42 1.56 11.28
N VAL A 83 9.04 0.73 10.31
CA VAL A 83 9.75 0.57 9.02
C VAL A 83 9.59 1.84 8.18
N LEU A 84 8.37 2.34 8.03
CA LEU A 84 8.10 3.57 7.27
C LEU A 84 8.87 4.76 7.84
N ASN A 85 8.90 4.91 9.17
CA ASN A 85 9.66 5.98 9.83
C ASN A 85 11.18 5.83 9.62
N LYS A 86 11.71 4.58 9.65
CA LYS A 86 13.12 4.32 9.34
C LYS A 86 13.45 4.72 7.91
N LEU A 87 12.63 4.34 6.94
CA LEU A 87 12.81 4.67 5.52
C LEU A 87 12.71 6.19 5.29
N LYS A 88 11.76 6.87 5.92
CA LYS A 88 11.59 8.34 5.84
C LYS A 88 12.79 9.10 6.35
N LYS A 89 13.46 8.64 7.42
CA LYS A 89 14.67 9.29 7.94
C LYS A 89 15.83 9.32 6.94
N SER A 90 15.83 8.38 5.99
CA SER A 90 16.84 8.28 4.93
C SER A 90 16.33 8.83 3.59
N SER A 91 15.17 9.53 3.58
CA SER A 91 14.66 10.19 2.38
C SER A 91 15.48 11.41 2.02
N VAL A 92 15.52 11.74 0.73
CA VAL A 92 16.24 12.90 0.17
C VAL A 92 15.25 13.84 -0.51
N GLY A 93 15.58 15.12 -0.54
CA GLY A 93 14.80 16.18 -1.18
C GLY A 93 14.30 17.24 -0.22
N THR A 94 14.25 18.49 -0.69
CA THR A 94 13.80 19.66 0.09
C THR A 94 12.31 19.98 -0.09
N GLY A 95 11.67 19.43 -1.13
CA GLY A 95 10.24 19.61 -1.43
C GLY A 95 9.51 18.27 -1.36
N ILE A 96 9.50 17.52 -2.47
CA ILE A 96 8.95 16.18 -2.48
C ILE A 96 10.01 15.21 -1.98
N GLN A 97 9.77 14.60 -0.83
CA GLN A 97 10.66 13.59 -0.28
C GLN A 97 10.61 12.31 -1.14
N VAL A 98 11.78 11.75 -1.41
CA VAL A 98 11.93 10.51 -2.17
C VAL A 98 12.73 9.52 -1.34
N ILE A 99 12.23 8.30 -1.20
CA ILE A 99 12.97 7.18 -0.64
C ILE A 99 13.76 6.53 -1.78
N PRO A 100 15.10 6.60 -1.77
CA PRO A 100 15.90 5.96 -2.80
C PRO A 100 15.74 4.44 -2.79
N GLN A 101 15.87 3.83 -3.96
CA GLN A 101 15.81 2.36 -4.08
C GLN A 101 16.91 1.67 -3.24
N SER A 102 18.10 2.26 -3.15
CA SER A 102 19.19 1.75 -2.32
C SER A 102 18.80 1.62 -0.86
N VAL A 103 18.11 2.64 -0.30
CA VAL A 103 17.64 2.61 1.10
C VAL A 103 16.66 1.47 1.34
N LEU A 104 15.79 1.21 0.37
CA LEU A 104 14.84 0.09 0.46
C LEU A 104 15.55 -1.26 0.30
N SER A 105 16.56 -1.35 -0.57
CA SER A 105 17.36 -2.55 -0.80
C SER A 105 18.24 -2.93 0.41
N ASP A 106 18.69 -1.94 1.18
CA ASP A 106 19.53 -2.14 2.37
C ASP A 106 18.70 -2.50 3.61
N LEU A 107 17.37 -2.55 3.49
CA LEU A 107 16.50 -2.88 4.59
C LEU A 107 16.66 -4.36 4.99
N GLN A 108 17.18 -4.59 6.18
CA GLN A 108 17.27 -5.94 6.74
C GLN A 108 15.90 -6.39 7.25
N ILE A 109 15.47 -7.56 6.78
CA ILE A 109 14.18 -8.15 7.11
C ILE A 109 14.41 -9.50 7.79
N GLY A 110 13.96 -9.63 9.04
CA GLY A 110 13.87 -10.93 9.70
C GLY A 110 12.73 -11.74 9.07
N ILE A 111 13.04 -12.93 8.56
CA ILE A 111 12.05 -13.80 7.94
C ILE A 111 11.62 -14.85 8.99
N PRO A 112 10.42 -14.73 9.56
CA PRO A 112 9.91 -15.71 10.52
C PRO A 112 9.43 -16.98 9.78
N SER A 113 9.05 -18.00 10.55
CA SER A 113 8.48 -19.21 9.96
C SER A 113 7.24 -18.90 9.12
N MET A 114 6.93 -19.75 8.14
CA MET A 114 5.76 -19.58 7.27
C MET A 114 4.46 -19.48 8.06
N GLN A 115 4.32 -20.26 9.14
CA GLN A 115 3.17 -20.20 10.03
C GLN A 115 3.05 -18.83 10.71
N THR A 116 4.17 -18.27 11.17
CA THR A 116 4.19 -16.93 11.78
C THR A 116 3.85 -15.85 10.77
N GLN A 117 4.35 -15.95 9.53
CA GLN A 117 3.99 -15.03 8.45
C GLN A 117 2.49 -15.06 8.17
N GLN A 118 1.90 -16.24 8.04
CA GLN A 118 0.46 -16.40 7.84
C GLN A 118 -0.37 -15.78 8.97
N LEU A 119 0.05 -15.98 10.22
CA LEU A 119 -0.62 -15.39 11.38
C LEU A 119 -0.55 -13.87 11.35
N ILE A 120 0.60 -13.29 11.02
CA ILE A 120 0.76 -11.83 10.88
C ILE A 120 -0.17 -11.27 9.81
N VAL A 121 -0.27 -11.94 8.66
CA VAL A 121 -1.16 -11.55 7.57
C VAL A 121 -2.63 -11.58 8.02
N GLN A 122 -3.05 -12.64 8.71
CA GLN A 122 -4.42 -12.76 9.24
C GLN A 122 -4.75 -11.65 10.24
N ILE A 123 -3.84 -11.36 11.16
CA ILE A 123 -4.01 -10.26 12.14
C ILE A 123 -4.14 -8.91 11.43
N ASP A 124 -3.28 -8.64 10.44
CA ASP A 124 -3.33 -7.39 9.67
C ASP A 124 -4.63 -7.27 8.88
N GLN A 125 -5.12 -8.36 8.31
CA GLN A 125 -6.40 -8.39 7.61
C GLN A 125 -7.57 -8.06 8.55
N LEU A 126 -7.65 -8.72 9.70
CA LEU A 126 -8.69 -8.45 10.70
C LEU A 126 -8.64 -7.00 11.22
N ARG A 127 -7.43 -6.45 11.41
CA ARG A 127 -7.25 -5.05 11.78
C ARG A 127 -7.83 -4.12 10.73
N ARG A 128 -7.54 -4.34 9.45
CA ARG A 128 -8.06 -3.52 8.34
C ARG A 128 -9.57 -3.60 8.21
N GLU A 129 -10.13 -4.80 8.35
CA GLU A 129 -11.58 -5.01 8.35
C GLU A 129 -12.23 -4.23 9.51
N GLY A 130 -11.65 -4.31 10.71
CA GLY A 130 -12.13 -3.54 11.87
C GLY A 130 -12.05 -2.04 11.66
N GLU A 131 -10.95 -1.51 11.08
CA GLU A 131 -10.80 -0.09 10.76
C GLU A 131 -11.83 0.38 9.73
N SER A 132 -12.13 -0.44 8.71
CA SER A 132 -13.16 -0.15 7.70
C SER A 132 -14.55 -0.05 8.34
N ILE A 133 -14.93 -1.02 9.16
CA ILE A 133 -16.21 -1.03 9.87
C ILE A 133 -16.32 0.18 10.81
N TYR A 134 -15.25 0.49 11.54
CA TYR A 134 -15.23 1.65 12.44
C TYR A 134 -15.40 2.97 11.69
N SER A 135 -14.77 3.11 10.52
CA SER A 135 -14.95 4.28 9.65
C SER A 135 -16.40 4.43 9.18
N GLU A 136 -17.02 3.34 8.73
CA GLU A 136 -18.43 3.32 8.31
C GLU A 136 -19.39 3.71 9.46
N ILE A 137 -19.16 3.16 10.66
CA ILE A 137 -19.94 3.53 11.84
C ILE A 137 -19.82 5.03 12.15
N ASN A 138 -18.62 5.61 12.02
CA ASN A 138 -18.43 7.03 12.27
C ASN A 138 -19.10 7.92 11.21
N GLU A 139 -19.11 7.50 9.94
CA GLU A 139 -19.83 8.20 8.88
C GLU A 139 -21.34 8.17 9.13
N LEU A 140 -21.89 7.02 9.47
CA LEU A 140 -23.32 6.88 9.80
C LEU A 140 -23.71 7.71 11.02
N LYS A 141 -22.89 7.74 12.07
CA LYS A 141 -23.14 8.60 13.25
C LYS A 141 -23.15 10.07 12.87
N ARG A 142 -22.21 10.53 12.02
CA ARG A 142 -22.17 11.90 11.55
C ARG A 142 -23.42 12.26 10.75
N SER A 143 -23.80 11.41 9.81
CA SER A 143 -25.00 11.60 8.99
C SER A 143 -26.28 11.68 9.84
N LEU A 144 -26.42 10.79 10.83
CA LEU A 144 -27.55 10.83 11.77
C LEU A 144 -27.57 12.12 12.58
N GLN A 145 -26.43 12.57 13.08
CA GLN A 145 -26.31 13.80 13.83
C GLN A 145 -26.72 15.02 12.97
N GLU A 146 -26.26 15.09 11.72
CA GLU A 146 -26.65 16.13 10.77
C GLU A 146 -28.15 16.12 10.50
N GLN A 147 -28.74 14.95 10.30
CA GLN A 147 -30.19 14.82 10.07
C GLN A 147 -31.00 15.31 11.29
N LEU A 148 -30.63 14.92 12.51
CA LEU A 148 -31.30 15.35 13.72
C LEU A 148 -31.21 16.90 13.91
N LEU A 149 -30.05 17.48 13.60
CA LEU A 149 -29.88 18.93 13.65
C LEU A 149 -30.79 19.63 12.64
N MET A 150 -30.85 19.14 11.40
CA MET A 150 -31.72 19.74 10.37
C MET A 150 -33.20 19.60 10.67
N ASP A 151 -33.60 18.47 11.29
CA ASP A 151 -35.01 18.27 11.68
C ASP A 151 -35.40 19.12 12.90
N SER A 152 -34.46 19.44 13.79
CA SER A 152 -34.73 20.33 14.95
C SER A 152 -34.85 21.82 14.58
N LEU A 153 -34.46 22.20 13.37
CA LEU A 153 -34.53 23.60 12.88
C LEU A 153 -35.79 23.89 12.05
N LYS A 154 -36.65 22.88 11.83
CA LYS A 154 -37.97 23.03 11.17
C LYS A 154 -39.05 23.33 12.17
#